data_624a1e2c26b6e7e0eff010c3c02da6c7
#
_entry.id   624a1e2c26b6e7e0eff010c3c02da6c7
#
_cell.length_a   1.000
_cell.length_b   1.000
_cell.length_c   1.000
_cell.angle_alpha   90.00
_cell.angle_beta   90.00
_cell.angle_gamma   90.00
#
_symmetry.space_group_name_H-M   'P 1'
#
loop_
_entity.id
_entity.type
_entity.pdbx_description
1 polymer ?
#
loop_
_entity_poly.entity_id
_entity_poly.type
_entity_poly.pdbx_seq_one_letter_code
_entity_poly.pdbx_strand_id
1 'polypeptide(L)'
;MNSLFQGFINALKARITPLWTKIQRIMTPSYLKGEVLRRLIQYFRGLTDIRPKDKQDYYSLFGWLVSKRLAFLIVITIGMVSAFYLTIIQPLSIFSTSQNGVKTYDYDSIPLRFTEGKVKILAKSKYVAYEGQVKDGLANGTGTLYRKDGSVVYEGQFENSEFHGQGISYFPSGQIQYVGEFQHNIYCGNGQLYRENGSKEYQGSFADGKKEGEGTLFDSGNNKIYTGNFSKGDLLYSDFIGKNTAEANAIYLGAKTIFTNDEYFVVEMKDIDALYYGLQNEETVEGQVNIEGVYVLKDRFTYNGTTLKNTTEIEKIFGEAIYEGNTYVIMPEAVAIHILNQRGESDFPEIIGNWENYLADVVNVNAFDEDYLLYIYSFIYEDMRYTFFCNDRSGEFSMYSIEKE
;
A
#
# COMPACT_ATOMS: atom_id res chain seq x y z
N MET A 1 -1.20 -22.56 45.36
CA MET A 1 -0.06 -23.32 44.77
C MET A 1 0.43 -22.72 43.42
N ASN A 2 -0.43 -22.13 42.60
CA ASN A 2 -0.03 -21.58 41.28
C ASN A 2 0.86 -20.31 41.32
N SER A 3 0.75 -19.46 42.33
CA SER A 3 1.52 -18.18 42.37
C SER A 3 3.00 -18.35 42.71
N LEU A 4 3.32 -19.32 43.58
CA LEU A 4 4.69 -19.65 43.94
C LEU A 4 5.43 -20.34 42.79
N PHE A 5 4.74 -21.19 42.04
CA PHE A 5 5.34 -21.85 40.85
C PHE A 5 5.59 -20.89 39.71
N GLN A 6 4.66 -19.94 39.50
CA GLN A 6 4.83 -18.87 38.51
C GLN A 6 5.97 -17.91 38.87
N GLY A 7 6.14 -17.60 40.17
CA GLY A 7 7.25 -16.81 40.70
C GLY A 7 8.60 -17.49 40.48
N PHE A 8 8.66 -18.80 40.71
CA PHE A 8 9.87 -19.60 40.46
C PHE A 8 10.25 -19.65 38.98
N ILE A 9 9.27 -19.88 38.09
CA ILE A 9 9.49 -19.86 36.63
C ILE A 9 9.96 -18.50 36.15
N ASN A 10 9.38 -17.41 36.64
CA ASN A 10 9.80 -16.06 36.26
C ASN A 10 11.20 -15.70 36.77
N ALA A 11 11.55 -16.14 37.99
CA ALA A 11 12.91 -15.99 38.53
C ALA A 11 13.94 -16.85 37.76
N LEU A 12 13.56 -18.02 37.31
CA LEU A 12 14.39 -18.91 36.48
C LEU A 12 14.59 -18.30 35.07
N LYS A 13 13.53 -17.81 34.44
CA LYS A 13 13.61 -17.08 33.17
C LYS A 13 14.50 -15.86 33.26
N ALA A 14 14.38 -15.04 34.30
CA ALA A 14 15.20 -13.85 34.50
C ALA A 14 16.71 -14.15 34.65
N ARG A 15 17.06 -15.34 35.16
CA ARG A 15 18.45 -15.78 35.29
C ARG A 15 19.00 -16.49 34.04
N ILE A 16 18.13 -17.19 33.31
CA ILE A 16 18.54 -17.97 32.11
C ILE A 16 18.61 -17.09 30.85
N THR A 17 17.74 -16.09 30.70
CA THR A 17 17.73 -15.20 29.54
C THR A 17 19.06 -14.46 29.30
N PRO A 18 19.76 -13.93 30.32
CA PRO A 18 21.09 -13.33 30.11
C PRO A 18 22.16 -14.36 29.74
N LEU A 19 22.04 -15.59 30.25
CA LEU A 19 22.94 -16.69 29.89
C LEU A 19 22.73 -17.15 28.45
N TRP A 20 21.47 -17.24 28.03
CA TRP A 20 21.10 -17.64 26.68
C TRP A 20 21.53 -16.60 25.63
N THR A 21 21.35 -15.31 25.89
CA THR A 21 21.87 -14.23 25.03
C THR A 21 23.41 -14.21 24.96
N LYS A 22 24.09 -14.54 26.06
CA LYS A 22 25.54 -14.76 26.03
C LYS A 22 25.93 -15.99 25.20
N ILE A 23 25.20 -17.10 25.31
CA ILE A 23 25.41 -18.31 24.52
C ILE A 23 25.16 -18.07 23.03
N GLN A 24 24.10 -17.38 22.67
CA GLN A 24 23.84 -16.99 21.27
C GLN A 24 24.93 -16.10 20.69
N ARG A 25 25.52 -15.21 21.49
CA ARG A 25 26.63 -14.35 21.10
C ARG A 25 27.94 -15.13 20.92
N ILE A 26 28.15 -16.23 21.67
CA ILE A 26 29.29 -17.14 21.60
C ILE A 26 29.13 -18.11 20.43
N MET A 27 27.91 -18.44 20.01
CA MET A 27 27.61 -19.36 18.90
C MET A 27 27.62 -18.70 17.52
N THR A 28 28.03 -17.43 17.39
CA THR A 28 28.28 -16.85 16.07
C THR A 28 29.49 -17.55 15.39
N PRO A 29 29.41 -17.88 14.09
CA PRO A 29 30.45 -18.66 13.41
C PRO A 29 31.85 -18.06 13.47
N SER A 30 31.97 -16.74 13.68
CA SER A 30 33.24 -16.05 13.81
C SER A 30 33.95 -16.25 15.18
N TYR A 31 33.18 -16.59 16.24
CA TYR A 31 33.76 -16.80 17.58
C TYR A 31 34.13 -18.24 17.88
N LEU A 32 33.56 -19.18 17.11
CA LEU A 32 33.81 -20.61 17.23
C LEU A 32 35.10 -21.09 16.52
N LYS A 33 35.75 -20.22 15.74
CA LYS A 33 37.01 -20.55 15.06
C LYS A 33 38.22 -20.27 15.98
N GLY A 34 38.70 -21.27 16.63
CA GLY A 34 40.06 -21.35 17.12
C GLY A 34 40.20 -21.67 18.61
N GLU A 35 40.26 -20.67 19.48
CA GLU A 35 40.80 -20.87 20.84
C GLU A 35 39.75 -21.33 21.86
N VAL A 36 38.49 -20.91 21.70
CA VAL A 36 37.38 -21.29 22.61
C VAL A 36 37.03 -22.77 22.44
N LEU A 37 36.97 -23.24 21.19
CA LEU A 37 36.72 -24.66 20.90
C LEU A 37 37.88 -25.54 21.41
N ARG A 38 39.12 -25.05 21.29
CA ARG A 38 40.30 -25.74 21.80
C ARG A 38 40.33 -25.83 23.34
N ARG A 39 39.94 -24.77 24.03
CA ARG A 39 39.79 -24.73 25.51
C ARG A 39 38.63 -25.60 25.99
N LEU A 40 37.51 -25.61 25.30
CA LEU A 40 36.38 -26.49 25.56
C LEU A 40 36.79 -27.97 25.36
N ILE A 41 37.46 -28.30 24.27
CA ILE A 41 37.95 -29.66 24.03
C ILE A 41 38.98 -30.10 25.08
N GLN A 42 39.88 -29.21 25.51
CA GLN A 42 40.82 -29.48 26.61
C GLN A 42 40.11 -29.68 27.95
N TYR A 43 39.10 -28.85 28.24
CA TYR A 43 38.27 -28.98 29.44
C TYR A 43 37.47 -30.30 29.42
N PHE A 44 36.88 -30.66 28.29
CA PHE A 44 36.18 -31.94 28.09
C PHE A 44 37.15 -33.12 28.13
N ARG A 45 38.37 -33.03 27.59
CA ARG A 45 39.40 -34.09 27.73
C ARG A 45 39.81 -34.28 29.19
N GLY A 46 39.91 -33.22 29.98
CA GLY A 46 40.16 -33.33 31.43
C GLY A 46 39.03 -33.99 32.22
N LEU A 47 37.76 -33.75 31.75
CA LEU A 47 36.57 -34.39 32.33
C LEU A 47 36.41 -35.87 31.89
N THR A 48 36.94 -36.24 30.72
CA THR A 48 36.87 -37.60 30.16
C THR A 48 38.06 -38.51 30.56
N ASP A 49 39.01 -37.98 31.34
CA ASP A 49 40.02 -38.86 31.95
C ASP A 49 39.39 -39.62 33.12
N ILE A 50 38.69 -40.69 32.75
CA ILE A 50 37.83 -41.49 33.63
C ILE A 50 38.68 -42.55 34.40
N ARG A 51 40.01 -42.55 34.27
CA ARG A 51 40.87 -43.53 34.93
C ARG A 51 41.04 -43.16 36.41
N PRO A 52 40.36 -43.84 37.31
CA PRO A 52 40.53 -43.64 38.74
C PRO A 52 41.86 -44.26 39.16
N LYS A 53 42.54 -43.56 40.07
CA LYS A 53 43.85 -43.93 40.52
C LYS A 53 43.81 -44.83 41.77
N ASP A 54 42.69 -44.87 42.49
CA ASP A 54 42.52 -45.55 43.77
C ASP A 54 41.19 -46.30 43.84
N LYS A 55 41.11 -47.41 44.66
CA LYS A 55 39.90 -48.21 44.89
C LYS A 55 38.74 -47.34 45.50
N GLN A 56 39.06 -46.28 46.23
CA GLN A 56 38.14 -45.36 46.85
C GLN A 56 37.39 -44.49 45.80
N ASP A 57 37.84 -44.42 44.56
CA ASP A 57 37.23 -43.62 43.48
C ASP A 57 36.13 -44.37 42.75
N TYR A 58 35.71 -45.53 43.23
CA TYR A 58 34.64 -46.33 42.65
C TYR A 58 33.43 -46.48 43.55
N TYR A 59 32.25 -46.53 42.94
CA TYR A 59 31.04 -47.06 43.56
C TYR A 59 30.87 -48.54 43.19
N SER A 60 30.51 -49.38 44.14
CA SER A 60 30.05 -50.74 43.89
C SER A 60 28.55 -50.73 43.64
N LEU A 61 28.11 -50.98 42.42
CA LEU A 61 26.72 -51.05 42.00
C LEU A 61 26.50 -52.43 41.35
N PHE A 62 25.66 -53.26 41.96
CA PHE A 62 25.28 -54.57 41.45
C PHE A 62 26.48 -55.49 41.06
N GLY A 63 27.58 -55.41 41.82
CA GLY A 63 28.78 -56.20 41.53
C GLY A 63 29.74 -55.56 40.51
N TRP A 64 29.41 -54.42 39.95
CA TRP A 64 30.25 -53.68 39.03
C TRP A 64 30.88 -52.48 39.74
N LEU A 65 32.14 -52.21 39.44
CA LEU A 65 32.85 -51.05 39.94
C LEU A 65 32.72 -49.91 38.92
N VAL A 66 31.93 -48.89 39.27
CA VAL A 66 31.70 -47.71 38.45
C VAL A 66 32.49 -46.54 39.03
N SER A 67 33.34 -45.87 38.23
CA SER A 67 34.07 -44.72 38.74
C SER A 67 33.12 -43.58 39.16
N LYS A 68 33.39 -42.94 40.28
CA LYS A 68 32.59 -41.82 40.83
C LYS A 68 32.45 -40.70 39.80
N ARG A 69 33.47 -40.42 38.97
CA ARG A 69 33.46 -39.43 37.90
C ARG A 69 32.53 -39.83 36.76
N LEU A 70 32.55 -41.12 36.35
CA LEU A 70 31.64 -41.61 35.32
C LEU A 70 30.20 -41.57 35.79
N ALA A 71 29.91 -41.97 37.03
CA ALA A 71 28.59 -41.91 37.61
C ALA A 71 28.07 -40.45 37.65
N PHE A 72 28.92 -39.48 38.03
CA PHE A 72 28.60 -38.06 38.05
C PHE A 72 28.31 -37.54 36.64
N LEU A 73 29.10 -37.89 35.62
CA LEU A 73 28.86 -37.51 34.22
C LEU A 73 27.56 -38.09 33.70
N ILE A 74 27.24 -39.34 34.02
CA ILE A 74 25.95 -39.94 33.64
C ILE A 74 24.78 -39.21 34.26
N VAL A 75 24.84 -38.85 35.55
CA VAL A 75 23.79 -38.10 36.23
C VAL A 75 23.61 -36.70 35.62
N ILE A 76 24.72 -35.99 35.32
CA ILE A 76 24.63 -34.67 34.63
C ILE A 76 24.04 -34.83 33.24
N THR A 77 24.45 -35.83 32.46
CA THR A 77 23.95 -36.06 31.11
C THR A 77 22.44 -36.38 31.14
N ILE A 78 22.02 -37.26 32.05
CA ILE A 78 20.59 -37.57 32.27
C ILE A 78 19.83 -36.31 32.69
N GLY A 79 20.38 -35.51 33.61
CA GLY A 79 19.80 -34.22 34.04
C GLY A 79 19.67 -33.22 32.89
N MET A 80 20.71 -33.09 32.04
CA MET A 80 20.66 -32.22 30.87
C MET A 80 19.66 -32.71 29.83
N VAL A 81 19.66 -34.01 29.53
CA VAL A 81 18.68 -34.61 28.58
C VAL A 81 17.25 -34.47 29.11
N SER A 82 17.04 -34.69 30.42
CA SER A 82 15.73 -34.51 31.06
C SER A 82 15.29 -33.02 31.06
N ALA A 83 16.20 -32.10 31.36
CA ALA A 83 15.95 -30.67 31.28
C ALA A 83 15.64 -30.25 29.85
N PHE A 84 16.39 -30.74 28.87
CA PHE A 84 16.10 -30.51 27.44
C PHE A 84 14.74 -31.09 27.03
N TYR A 85 14.42 -32.30 27.43
CA TYR A 85 13.13 -32.93 27.18
C TYR A 85 11.99 -32.13 27.81
N LEU A 86 12.10 -31.74 29.09
CA LEU A 86 11.06 -31.00 29.82
C LEU A 86 10.92 -29.55 29.36
N THR A 87 12.00 -28.89 28.91
CA THR A 87 11.98 -27.48 28.52
C THR A 87 11.73 -27.26 27.04
N ILE A 88 12.07 -28.22 26.18
CA ILE A 88 11.97 -28.10 24.73
C ILE A 88 11.00 -29.10 24.12
N ILE A 89 11.11 -30.40 24.44
CA ILE A 89 10.30 -31.42 23.78
C ILE A 89 8.90 -31.53 24.40
N GLN A 90 8.78 -31.49 25.71
CA GLN A 90 7.47 -31.59 26.37
C GLN A 90 6.53 -30.40 26.09
N PRO A 91 7.00 -29.14 26.05
CA PRO A 91 6.18 -28.04 25.55
C PRO A 91 5.78 -28.20 24.07
N LEU A 92 6.63 -28.79 23.23
CA LEU A 92 6.29 -29.11 21.83
C LEU A 92 5.10 -30.05 21.71
N SER A 93 4.93 -30.99 22.65
CA SER A 93 3.84 -31.97 22.64
C SER A 93 2.55 -31.50 23.36
N ILE A 94 2.68 -30.60 24.34
CA ILE A 94 1.54 -30.15 25.19
C ILE A 94 0.80 -28.97 24.55
N PHE A 95 1.47 -28.13 23.73
CA PHE A 95 0.85 -26.94 23.09
C PHE A 95 0.24 -27.19 21.71
N SER A 96 0.19 -28.43 21.22
CA SER A 96 -0.60 -28.79 20.06
C SER A 96 -1.98 -29.30 20.48
N THR A 97 -2.84 -28.42 21.00
CA THR A 97 -4.25 -28.73 21.12
C THR A 97 -4.84 -28.79 19.71
N SER A 98 -4.90 -29.99 19.18
CA SER A 98 -5.55 -30.28 17.91
C SER A 98 -7.06 -30.28 18.12
N GLN A 99 -7.74 -29.19 17.87
CA GLN A 99 -9.15 -29.22 17.49
C GLN A 99 -9.19 -29.42 15.96
N ASN A 100 -9.77 -30.52 15.52
CA ASN A 100 -9.88 -30.89 14.09
C ASN A 100 -8.55 -31.11 13.33
N GLY A 101 -7.47 -31.57 13.98
CA GLY A 101 -6.22 -31.90 13.31
C GLY A 101 -5.29 -30.70 13.02
N VAL A 102 -5.70 -29.45 13.27
CA VAL A 102 -4.88 -28.26 13.07
C VAL A 102 -4.19 -27.88 14.37
N LYS A 103 -2.86 -27.83 14.36
CA LYS A 103 -2.04 -27.45 15.53
C LYS A 103 -2.12 -25.96 15.79
N THR A 104 -2.18 -25.58 17.07
CA THR A 104 -2.23 -24.17 17.50
C THR A 104 -0.94 -23.79 18.21
N TYR A 105 -0.38 -22.65 17.85
CA TYR A 105 0.89 -22.13 18.37
C TYR A 105 0.74 -20.66 18.80
N ASP A 106 1.51 -20.25 19.79
CA ASP A 106 1.72 -18.84 20.09
C ASP A 106 2.70 -18.24 19.04
N TYR A 107 2.49 -17.00 18.64
CA TYR A 107 3.25 -16.30 17.59
C TYR A 107 4.76 -16.24 17.83
N ASP A 108 5.20 -16.29 19.11
CA ASP A 108 6.59 -16.23 19.53
C ASP A 108 7.14 -17.59 19.99
N SER A 109 6.38 -18.66 19.83
CA SER A 109 6.76 -19.98 20.31
C SER A 109 7.91 -20.57 19.49
N ILE A 110 8.89 -21.17 20.19
CA ILE A 110 10.02 -21.84 19.53
C ILE A 110 9.58 -22.96 18.59
N PRO A 111 8.58 -23.81 18.95
CA PRO A 111 8.09 -24.85 18.07
C PRO A 111 7.57 -24.36 16.72
N LEU A 112 6.93 -23.18 16.69
CA LEU A 112 6.41 -22.61 15.45
C LEU A 112 7.51 -22.43 14.40
N ARG A 113 8.72 -22.04 14.82
CA ARG A 113 9.89 -21.80 13.93
C ARG A 113 10.38 -23.01 13.16
N PHE A 114 9.96 -24.20 13.57
CA PHE A 114 10.34 -25.47 12.95
C PHE A 114 9.10 -26.20 12.41
N THR A 115 7.99 -25.48 12.25
CA THR A 115 6.72 -26.08 11.83
C THR A 115 6.48 -25.80 10.36
N GLU A 116 6.06 -26.84 9.64
CA GLU A 116 5.54 -26.76 8.28
C GLU A 116 4.12 -27.31 8.22
N GLY A 117 3.32 -26.78 7.30
CA GLY A 117 1.94 -27.20 7.07
C GLY A 117 0.89 -26.30 7.70
N LYS A 118 -0.36 -26.77 7.81
CA LYS A 118 -1.50 -25.95 8.27
C LYS A 118 -1.52 -25.81 9.79
N VAL A 119 -1.57 -24.55 10.26
CA VAL A 119 -1.58 -24.19 11.69
C VAL A 119 -2.54 -23.06 12.00
N LYS A 120 -2.83 -22.87 13.30
CA LYS A 120 -3.40 -21.64 13.88
C LYS A 120 -2.33 -20.95 14.71
N ILE A 121 -2.16 -19.65 14.52
CA ILE A 121 -1.22 -18.83 15.28
C ILE A 121 -2.00 -17.86 16.16
N LEU A 122 -1.72 -17.91 17.46
CA LEU A 122 -2.31 -16.99 18.43
C LEU A 122 -1.46 -15.75 18.59
N ALA A 123 -2.08 -14.58 18.54
CA ALA A 123 -1.45 -13.32 18.91
C ALA A 123 -1.11 -13.29 20.43
N LYS A 124 -0.34 -12.29 20.85
CA LYS A 124 0.00 -12.06 22.27
C LYS A 124 -1.25 -11.97 23.15
N SER A 125 -2.34 -11.44 22.64
CA SER A 125 -3.65 -11.33 23.33
C SER A 125 -4.49 -12.60 23.26
N LYS A 126 -3.92 -13.73 22.77
CA LYS A 126 -4.53 -15.07 22.73
C LYS A 126 -5.75 -15.21 21.82
N TYR A 127 -5.97 -14.34 20.87
CA TYR A 127 -6.91 -14.57 19.76
C TYR A 127 -6.20 -15.23 18.58
N VAL A 128 -6.93 -15.93 17.73
CA VAL A 128 -6.40 -16.49 16.49
C VAL A 128 -6.08 -15.34 15.55
N ALA A 129 -4.80 -15.08 15.33
CA ALA A 129 -4.37 -14.03 14.40
C ALA A 129 -4.19 -14.56 12.97
N TYR A 130 -3.80 -15.82 12.83
CA TYR A 130 -3.58 -16.45 11.53
C TYR A 130 -4.05 -17.91 11.56
N GLU A 131 -4.67 -18.36 10.48
CA GLU A 131 -4.95 -19.76 10.20
C GLU A 131 -4.55 -20.07 8.76
N GLY A 132 -3.57 -20.94 8.55
CA GLY A 132 -3.10 -21.26 7.20
C GLY A 132 -1.82 -22.05 7.18
N GLN A 133 -1.21 -22.11 6.01
CA GLN A 133 0.03 -22.81 5.78
C GLN A 133 1.21 -21.99 6.27
N VAL A 134 2.17 -22.67 6.89
CA VAL A 134 3.45 -22.10 7.31
C VAL A 134 4.61 -22.95 6.79
N LYS A 135 5.74 -22.29 6.60
CA LYS A 135 7.04 -22.91 6.35
C LYS A 135 8.08 -22.20 7.22
N ASP A 136 8.86 -22.96 7.97
CA ASP A 136 9.83 -22.44 8.95
C ASP A 136 9.20 -21.44 9.93
N GLY A 137 7.91 -21.63 10.27
CA GLY A 137 7.15 -20.77 11.17
C GLY A 137 6.67 -19.46 10.59
N LEU A 138 6.92 -19.17 9.32
CA LEU A 138 6.40 -18.03 8.59
C LEU A 138 5.17 -18.43 7.78
N ALA A 139 4.18 -17.54 7.66
CA ALA A 139 3.06 -17.77 6.77
C ALA A 139 3.58 -17.93 5.33
N ASN A 140 3.26 -19.07 4.71
CA ASN A 140 3.73 -19.43 3.38
C ASN A 140 2.73 -20.40 2.75
N GLY A 141 2.19 -20.05 1.59
CA GLY A 141 1.06 -20.72 0.97
C GLY A 141 -0.27 -20.04 1.33
N THR A 142 -1.37 -20.79 1.38
CA THR A 142 -2.70 -20.22 1.62
C THR A 142 -3.02 -20.06 3.10
N GLY A 143 -3.68 -18.93 3.45
CA GLY A 143 -4.08 -18.67 4.82
C GLY A 143 -5.02 -17.48 4.97
N THR A 144 -5.49 -17.28 6.20
CA THR A 144 -6.37 -16.18 6.59
C THR A 144 -5.78 -15.46 7.80
N LEU A 145 -5.68 -14.14 7.70
CA LEU A 145 -5.25 -13.24 8.76
C LEU A 145 -6.47 -12.59 9.41
N TYR A 146 -6.51 -12.54 10.74
CA TYR A 146 -7.64 -12.02 11.50
C TYR A 146 -7.24 -10.83 12.38
N ARG A 147 -8.20 -9.93 12.60
CA ARG A 147 -8.14 -8.89 13.64
C ARG A 147 -8.48 -9.49 15.01
N LYS A 148 -8.30 -8.69 16.05
CA LYS A 148 -8.58 -9.06 17.44
C LYS A 148 -10.06 -9.38 17.70
N ASP A 149 -10.96 -8.75 16.97
CA ASP A 149 -12.41 -8.96 17.02
C ASP A 149 -12.88 -10.21 16.26
N GLY A 150 -11.96 -10.90 15.57
CA GLY A 150 -12.23 -12.07 14.74
C GLY A 150 -12.59 -11.75 13.29
N SER A 151 -12.69 -10.47 12.91
CA SER A 151 -12.91 -10.09 11.51
C SER A 151 -11.68 -10.42 10.67
N VAL A 152 -11.90 -10.75 9.39
CA VAL A 152 -10.83 -11.07 8.47
C VAL A 152 -10.10 -9.78 8.02
N VAL A 153 -8.79 -9.83 7.94
CA VAL A 153 -7.95 -8.78 7.34
C VAL A 153 -7.64 -9.12 5.89
N TYR A 154 -7.23 -10.38 5.69
CA TYR A 154 -6.80 -10.90 4.40
C TYR A 154 -7.02 -12.41 4.33
N GLU A 155 -7.42 -12.87 3.16
CA GLU A 155 -7.51 -14.27 2.80
C GLU A 155 -6.86 -14.49 1.46
N GLY A 156 -5.85 -15.34 1.38
CA GLY A 156 -5.12 -15.56 0.12
C GLY A 156 -3.79 -16.25 0.31
N GLN A 157 -2.90 -15.98 -0.62
CA GLN A 157 -1.55 -16.53 -0.63
C GLN A 157 -0.61 -15.65 0.19
N PHE A 158 0.34 -16.31 0.85
CA PHE A 158 1.40 -15.70 1.64
C PHE A 158 2.76 -16.19 1.16
N GLU A 159 3.74 -15.32 1.19
CA GLU A 159 5.15 -15.64 1.06
C GLU A 159 5.93 -14.92 2.17
N ASN A 160 6.69 -15.69 2.99
CA ASN A 160 7.48 -15.16 4.09
C ASN A 160 6.70 -14.21 5.05
N SER A 161 5.42 -14.52 5.33
CA SER A 161 4.50 -13.73 6.14
C SER A 161 4.03 -12.42 5.49
N GLU A 162 4.22 -12.25 4.19
CA GLU A 162 3.68 -11.14 3.42
C GLU A 162 2.56 -11.63 2.50
N PHE A 163 1.60 -10.75 2.19
CA PHE A 163 0.57 -11.04 1.19
C PHE A 163 1.24 -11.18 -0.17
N HIS A 164 0.92 -12.25 -0.87
CA HIS A 164 1.51 -12.60 -2.16
C HIS A 164 0.48 -13.30 -3.04
N GLY A 165 0.68 -13.26 -4.38
CA GLY A 165 -0.21 -13.92 -5.32
C GLY A 165 -1.67 -13.49 -5.18
N GLN A 166 -2.62 -14.37 -5.47
CA GLN A 166 -4.04 -14.07 -5.41
C GLN A 166 -4.56 -13.99 -3.97
N GLY A 167 -5.37 -12.96 -3.69
CA GLY A 167 -5.96 -12.77 -2.37
C GLY A 167 -7.09 -11.75 -2.33
N ILE A 168 -7.70 -11.67 -1.14
CA ILE A 168 -8.79 -10.75 -0.81
C ILE A 168 -8.41 -10.01 0.47
N SER A 169 -8.38 -8.69 0.43
CA SER A 169 -8.28 -7.86 1.65
C SER A 169 -9.62 -7.27 2.03
N TYR A 170 -9.79 -6.98 3.32
CA TYR A 170 -11.05 -6.55 3.90
C TYR A 170 -10.89 -5.27 4.70
N PHE A 171 -11.87 -4.38 4.61
CA PHE A 171 -12.03 -3.24 5.49
C PHE A 171 -12.26 -3.68 6.95
N PRO A 172 -12.06 -2.79 7.95
CA PRO A 172 -12.43 -3.07 9.33
C PRO A 172 -13.92 -3.39 9.52
N SER A 173 -14.79 -2.89 8.67
CA SER A 173 -16.23 -3.20 8.60
C SER A 173 -16.54 -4.64 8.17
N GLY A 174 -15.54 -5.38 7.67
CA GLY A 174 -15.70 -6.73 7.12
C GLY A 174 -16.08 -6.77 5.64
N GLN A 175 -16.32 -5.64 5.02
CA GLN A 175 -16.55 -5.56 3.58
C GLN A 175 -15.25 -5.79 2.81
N ILE A 176 -15.36 -6.34 1.60
CA ILE A 176 -14.20 -6.53 0.71
C ILE A 176 -13.61 -5.16 0.36
N GLN A 177 -12.30 -5.03 0.45
CA GLN A 177 -11.54 -3.85 0.04
C GLN A 177 -10.90 -4.05 -1.33
N TYR A 178 -10.24 -5.21 -1.53
CA TYR A 178 -9.57 -5.52 -2.79
C TYR A 178 -9.60 -7.02 -3.07
N VAL A 179 -9.75 -7.37 -4.33
CA VAL A 179 -9.65 -8.73 -4.86
C VAL A 179 -8.68 -8.71 -6.02
N GLY A 180 -7.58 -9.42 -5.92
CA GLY A 180 -6.59 -9.46 -7.00
C GLY A 180 -5.23 -9.95 -6.56
N GLU A 181 -4.21 -9.54 -7.28
CA GLU A 181 -2.83 -9.95 -7.06
C GLU A 181 -2.13 -9.05 -6.03
N PHE A 182 -1.28 -9.67 -5.22
CA PHE A 182 -0.44 -9.02 -4.22
C PHE A 182 1.01 -9.39 -4.42
N GLN A 183 1.90 -8.45 -4.16
CA GLN A 183 3.34 -8.66 -4.05
C GLN A 183 3.86 -7.82 -2.89
N HIS A 184 4.48 -8.46 -1.90
CA HIS A 184 5.02 -7.80 -0.70
C HIS A 184 4.01 -6.88 0.01
N ASN A 185 2.78 -7.38 0.25
CA ASN A 185 1.65 -6.66 0.85
C ASN A 185 1.05 -5.54 -0.01
N ILE A 186 1.47 -5.38 -1.26
CA ILE A 186 1.09 -4.29 -2.17
C ILE A 186 0.25 -4.87 -3.30
N TYR A 187 -0.78 -4.14 -3.74
CA TYR A 187 -1.59 -4.51 -4.91
C TYR A 187 -0.74 -4.45 -6.18
N CYS A 188 -0.82 -5.48 -7.00
CA CYS A 188 -0.15 -5.56 -8.30
C CYS A 188 -1.02 -6.33 -9.31
N GLY A 189 -0.57 -6.37 -10.57
CA GLY A 189 -1.30 -7.11 -11.61
C GLY A 189 -2.75 -6.66 -11.76
N ASN A 190 -3.64 -7.58 -12.09
CA ASN A 190 -5.06 -7.30 -12.26
C ASN A 190 -5.84 -7.44 -10.95
N GLY A 191 -6.74 -6.48 -10.68
CA GLY A 191 -7.55 -6.52 -9.48
C GLY A 191 -8.81 -5.67 -9.54
N GLN A 192 -9.59 -5.77 -8.47
CA GLN A 192 -10.81 -5.02 -8.25
C GLN A 192 -10.74 -4.34 -6.88
N LEU A 193 -10.90 -3.03 -6.86
CA LEU A 193 -10.97 -2.22 -5.66
C LEU A 193 -12.43 -1.89 -5.34
N TYR A 194 -12.80 -1.94 -4.07
CA TYR A 194 -14.14 -1.68 -3.59
C TYR A 194 -14.14 -0.54 -2.59
N ARG A 195 -15.26 0.15 -2.50
CA ARG A 195 -15.57 1.12 -1.45
C ARG A 195 -16.08 0.40 -0.20
N GLU A 196 -16.04 1.06 0.93
CA GLU A 196 -16.49 0.48 2.21
C GLU A 196 -17.99 0.14 2.23
N ASN A 197 -18.80 0.76 1.37
CA ASN A 197 -20.22 0.42 1.16
C ASN A 197 -20.42 -0.86 0.31
N GLY A 198 -19.34 -1.51 -0.13
CA GLY A 198 -19.34 -2.73 -0.94
C GLY A 198 -19.49 -2.48 -2.44
N SER A 199 -19.69 -1.24 -2.90
CA SER A 199 -19.71 -0.93 -4.34
C SER A 199 -18.30 -1.01 -4.93
N LYS A 200 -18.20 -1.46 -6.18
CA LYS A 200 -16.94 -1.46 -6.92
C LYS A 200 -16.48 -0.01 -7.15
N GLU A 201 -15.21 0.27 -6.95
CA GLU A 201 -14.60 1.55 -7.26
C GLU A 201 -13.83 1.49 -8.59
N TYR A 202 -13.02 0.44 -8.74
CA TYR A 202 -12.12 0.30 -9.88
C TYR A 202 -11.93 -1.18 -10.21
N GLN A 203 -11.75 -1.45 -11.49
CA GLN A 203 -11.32 -2.75 -12.00
C GLN A 203 -10.30 -2.54 -13.11
N GLY A 204 -9.11 -3.07 -12.94
CA GLY A 204 -8.02 -2.91 -13.91
C GLY A 204 -6.68 -3.32 -13.36
N SER A 205 -5.63 -2.81 -13.97
CA SER A 205 -4.25 -3.11 -13.59
C SER A 205 -3.77 -2.25 -12.42
N PHE A 206 -2.86 -2.80 -11.62
CA PHE A 206 -2.20 -2.14 -10.50
C PHE A 206 -0.69 -2.33 -10.60
N ALA A 207 0.07 -1.29 -10.27
CA ALA A 207 1.50 -1.33 -10.02
C ALA A 207 1.82 -0.53 -8.75
N ASP A 208 2.67 -1.07 -7.87
CA ASP A 208 3.07 -0.45 -6.60
C ASP A 208 1.89 0.05 -5.75
N GLY A 209 0.78 -0.71 -5.74
CA GLY A 209 -0.43 -0.37 -4.99
C GLY A 209 -1.31 0.70 -5.62
N LYS A 210 -0.98 1.20 -6.81
CA LYS A 210 -1.70 2.26 -7.51
C LYS A 210 -2.33 1.73 -8.79
N LYS A 211 -3.43 2.36 -9.22
CA LYS A 211 -4.05 2.10 -10.53
C LYS A 211 -3.03 2.43 -11.63
N GLU A 212 -2.84 1.53 -12.58
CA GLU A 212 -1.85 1.67 -13.67
C GLU A 212 -2.37 1.00 -14.94
N GLY A 213 -2.08 1.58 -16.12
CA GLY A 213 -2.54 1.04 -17.39
C GLY A 213 -4.08 1.06 -17.54
N GLU A 214 -4.62 0.14 -18.31
CA GLU A 214 -6.06 0.10 -18.59
C GLU A 214 -6.90 -0.29 -17.38
N GLY A 215 -8.01 0.42 -17.19
CA GLY A 215 -8.96 0.14 -16.13
C GLY A 215 -10.31 0.85 -16.29
N THR A 216 -11.25 0.45 -15.45
CA THR A 216 -12.61 0.99 -15.41
C THR A 216 -12.94 1.54 -14.03
N LEU A 217 -13.41 2.77 -13.96
CA LEU A 217 -14.01 3.37 -12.77
C LEU A 217 -15.52 3.10 -12.73
N PHE A 218 -16.05 3.01 -11.53
CA PHE A 218 -17.47 2.80 -11.27
C PHE A 218 -17.98 3.84 -10.26
N ASP A 219 -19.24 4.24 -10.41
CA ASP A 219 -19.97 5.03 -9.42
C ASP A 219 -20.37 4.18 -8.19
N SER A 220 -21.04 4.81 -7.23
CA SER A 220 -21.55 4.12 -6.03
C SER A 220 -22.67 3.12 -6.32
N GLY A 221 -23.30 3.22 -7.48
CA GLY A 221 -24.33 2.29 -7.98
C GLY A 221 -23.77 1.12 -8.79
N ASN A 222 -22.45 1.02 -8.94
CA ASN A 222 -21.74 0.07 -9.79
C ASN A 222 -21.94 0.29 -11.30
N ASN A 223 -22.40 1.46 -11.73
CA ASN A 223 -22.41 1.81 -13.14
C ASN A 223 -20.98 2.22 -13.56
N LYS A 224 -20.60 1.85 -14.78
CA LYS A 224 -19.33 2.32 -15.36
C LYS A 224 -19.41 3.81 -15.62
N ILE A 225 -18.40 4.56 -15.22
CA ILE A 225 -18.28 6.00 -15.49
C ILE A 225 -17.14 6.29 -16.47
N TYR A 226 -16.04 5.55 -16.38
CA TYR A 226 -14.89 5.75 -17.25
C TYR A 226 -14.18 4.44 -17.50
N THR A 227 -13.70 4.25 -18.72
CA THR A 227 -12.80 3.15 -19.10
C THR A 227 -11.67 3.72 -19.96
N GLY A 228 -10.45 3.65 -19.48
CA GLY A 228 -9.26 4.19 -20.14
C GLY A 228 -8.01 3.98 -19.33
N ASN A 229 -6.98 4.78 -19.58
CA ASN A 229 -5.69 4.62 -18.97
C ASN A 229 -5.53 5.38 -17.66
N PHE A 230 -4.75 4.78 -16.78
CA PHE A 230 -4.33 5.33 -15.50
C PHE A 230 -2.81 5.33 -15.41
N SER A 231 -2.25 6.33 -14.77
CA SER A 231 -0.84 6.33 -14.41
C SER A 231 -0.68 6.69 -12.94
N LYS A 232 -0.02 5.80 -12.20
CA LYS A 232 0.33 5.94 -10.78
C LYS A 232 -0.81 6.37 -9.86
N GLY A 233 -2.02 5.96 -10.20
CA GLY A 233 -3.22 6.17 -9.41
C GLY A 233 -4.22 7.14 -10.02
N ASP A 234 -3.78 8.02 -10.92
CA ASP A 234 -4.61 9.03 -11.54
C ASP A 234 -5.01 8.67 -12.97
N LEU A 235 -6.13 9.22 -13.39
CA LEU A 235 -6.66 9.08 -14.73
C LEU A 235 -5.81 9.94 -15.70
N LEU A 236 -5.51 9.41 -16.87
CA LEU A 236 -4.83 10.15 -17.93
C LEU A 236 -5.84 10.98 -18.74
N TYR A 237 -6.04 12.24 -18.35
CA TYR A 237 -6.96 13.15 -19.03
C TYR A 237 -6.53 13.48 -20.46
N SER A 238 -5.23 13.41 -20.76
CA SER A 238 -4.69 13.55 -22.11
C SER A 238 -5.22 12.52 -23.11
N ASP A 239 -5.72 11.37 -22.64
CA ASP A 239 -6.33 10.34 -23.48
C ASP A 239 -7.60 10.82 -24.21
N PHE A 240 -8.23 11.90 -23.76
CA PHE A 240 -9.39 12.49 -24.43
C PHE A 240 -9.00 13.33 -25.64
N ILE A 241 -7.81 13.95 -25.62
CA ILE A 241 -7.37 14.93 -26.62
C ILE A 241 -7.17 14.26 -27.99
N GLY A 242 -7.70 14.88 -29.02
CA GLY A 242 -7.66 14.38 -30.38
C GLY A 242 -8.65 13.24 -30.68
N LYS A 243 -9.36 12.69 -29.67
CA LYS A 243 -10.49 11.79 -29.89
C LYS A 243 -11.70 12.62 -30.34
N ASN A 244 -12.56 11.99 -31.12
CA ASN A 244 -13.85 12.59 -31.41
C ASN A 244 -14.84 12.35 -30.25
N THR A 245 -15.93 13.11 -30.24
CA THR A 245 -16.95 13.03 -29.18
C THR A 245 -17.59 11.67 -29.03
N ALA A 246 -17.75 10.89 -30.11
CA ALA A 246 -18.29 9.54 -30.04
C ALA A 246 -17.31 8.59 -29.33
N GLU A 247 -16.01 8.70 -29.62
CA GLU A 247 -14.96 7.94 -28.93
C GLU A 247 -14.85 8.35 -27.45
N ALA A 248 -14.94 9.65 -27.14
CA ALA A 248 -14.95 10.14 -25.78
C ALA A 248 -16.16 9.62 -24.98
N ASN A 249 -17.35 9.60 -25.58
CA ASN A 249 -18.55 9.03 -24.97
C ASN A 249 -18.49 7.52 -24.78
N ALA A 250 -17.67 6.80 -25.56
CA ALA A 250 -17.43 5.38 -25.37
C ALA A 250 -16.55 5.09 -24.14
N ILE A 251 -15.63 5.99 -23.80
CA ILE A 251 -14.74 5.86 -22.64
C ILE A 251 -15.30 6.51 -21.36
N TYR A 252 -16.17 7.52 -21.48
CA TYR A 252 -16.85 8.17 -20.36
C TYR A 252 -18.36 8.24 -20.61
N LEU A 253 -19.15 7.53 -19.80
CA LEU A 253 -20.59 7.34 -20.04
C LEU A 253 -21.48 8.42 -19.41
N GLY A 254 -20.93 9.30 -18.57
CA GLY A 254 -21.66 10.36 -17.88
C GLY A 254 -21.54 11.73 -18.51
N ALA A 255 -21.04 11.83 -19.73
CA ALA A 255 -20.81 13.07 -20.44
C ALA A 255 -22.11 13.88 -20.66
N LYS A 256 -22.11 15.15 -20.29
CA LYS A 256 -23.23 16.06 -20.46
C LYS A 256 -22.76 17.33 -21.16
N THR A 257 -23.29 17.59 -22.35
CA THR A 257 -23.07 18.89 -23.00
C THR A 257 -23.71 20.00 -22.16
N ILE A 258 -22.89 20.94 -21.69
CA ILE A 258 -23.31 22.08 -20.89
C ILE A 258 -23.43 23.35 -21.72
N PHE A 259 -22.73 23.40 -22.86
CA PHE A 259 -22.75 24.49 -23.79
C PHE A 259 -22.48 24.02 -25.22
N THR A 260 -23.10 24.68 -26.21
CA THR A 260 -22.79 24.51 -27.64
C THR A 260 -23.23 25.77 -28.40
N ASN A 261 -22.41 26.25 -29.34
CA ASN A 261 -22.70 27.29 -30.32
C ASN A 261 -22.08 26.86 -31.67
N ASP A 262 -22.04 27.78 -32.64
CA ASP A 262 -21.52 27.49 -34.00
C ASP A 262 -19.97 27.33 -34.05
N GLU A 263 -19.25 27.70 -32.98
CA GLU A 263 -17.78 27.70 -32.93
C GLU A 263 -17.21 26.57 -32.08
N TYR A 264 -17.88 26.27 -30.93
CA TYR A 264 -17.38 25.26 -30.01
C TYR A 264 -18.50 24.65 -29.17
N PHE A 265 -18.17 23.53 -28.53
CA PHE A 265 -19.00 22.92 -27.51
C PHE A 265 -18.16 22.59 -26.26
N VAL A 266 -18.83 22.51 -25.11
CA VAL A 266 -18.24 22.13 -23.82
C VAL A 266 -19.07 21.02 -23.19
N VAL A 267 -18.38 20.01 -22.70
CA VAL A 267 -18.97 18.82 -22.09
C VAL A 267 -18.43 18.64 -20.68
N GLU A 268 -19.32 18.49 -19.73
CA GLU A 268 -19.01 18.17 -18.34
C GLU A 268 -18.84 16.67 -18.14
N MET A 269 -17.78 16.29 -17.45
CA MET A 269 -17.47 14.94 -16.96
C MET A 269 -17.43 14.99 -15.42
N LYS A 270 -18.59 15.13 -14.80
CA LYS A 270 -18.76 15.43 -13.38
C LYS A 270 -18.06 14.43 -12.45
N ASP A 271 -18.15 13.12 -12.74
CA ASP A 271 -17.64 12.07 -11.87
C ASP A 271 -16.10 11.98 -11.85
N ILE A 272 -15.43 12.67 -12.77
CA ILE A 272 -13.98 12.75 -12.87
C ILE A 272 -13.45 14.18 -12.74
N ASP A 273 -14.32 15.13 -12.36
CA ASP A 273 -14.00 16.56 -12.14
C ASP A 273 -13.29 17.19 -13.34
N ALA A 274 -13.85 17.02 -14.53
CA ALA A 274 -13.26 17.55 -15.75
C ALA A 274 -14.29 18.07 -16.74
N LEU A 275 -13.85 18.96 -17.61
CA LEU A 275 -14.57 19.43 -18.78
C LEU A 275 -13.70 19.17 -20.00
N TYR A 276 -14.30 18.82 -21.11
CA TYR A 276 -13.60 18.91 -22.39
C TYR A 276 -14.32 19.83 -23.35
N TYR A 277 -13.59 20.38 -24.30
CA TYR A 277 -14.13 21.19 -25.36
C TYR A 277 -13.61 20.76 -26.72
N GLY A 278 -14.34 21.08 -27.76
CA GLY A 278 -13.93 20.90 -29.15
C GLY A 278 -14.44 22.05 -30.00
N LEU A 279 -13.69 22.37 -31.04
CA LEU A 279 -14.08 23.37 -32.02
C LEU A 279 -15.02 22.75 -33.06
N GLN A 280 -16.06 23.49 -33.46
CA GLN A 280 -17.00 23.05 -34.47
C GLN A 280 -17.28 24.18 -35.46
N ASN A 281 -17.84 23.83 -36.60
CA ASN A 281 -18.28 24.76 -37.63
C ASN A 281 -19.52 24.19 -38.34
N GLU A 282 -20.12 24.93 -39.27
CA GLU A 282 -21.32 24.52 -40.00
C GLU A 282 -21.20 23.19 -40.73
N GLU A 283 -19.99 22.74 -41.07
CA GLU A 283 -19.70 21.47 -41.76
C GLU A 283 -19.49 20.30 -40.78
N THR A 284 -19.45 20.56 -39.51
CA THR A 284 -19.11 19.57 -38.48
C THR A 284 -20.27 18.60 -38.28
N VAL A 285 -19.98 17.30 -38.41
CA VAL A 285 -20.97 16.24 -38.18
C VAL A 285 -21.03 15.96 -36.68
N GLU A 286 -22.23 15.94 -36.10
CA GLU A 286 -22.46 15.59 -34.71
C GLU A 286 -21.80 14.22 -34.37
N GLY A 287 -21.04 14.18 -33.29
CA GLY A 287 -20.28 12.99 -32.85
C GLY A 287 -18.91 12.82 -33.50
N GLN A 288 -18.51 13.66 -34.46
CA GLN A 288 -17.19 13.60 -35.14
C GLN A 288 -16.26 14.76 -34.83
N VAL A 289 -16.67 15.62 -33.90
CA VAL A 289 -15.82 16.77 -33.49
C VAL A 289 -14.70 16.27 -32.59
N ASN A 290 -13.46 16.68 -32.91
CA ASN A 290 -12.31 16.35 -32.11
C ASN A 290 -12.27 17.20 -30.81
N ILE A 291 -11.79 16.59 -29.76
CA ILE A 291 -11.51 17.26 -28.49
C ILE A 291 -10.18 17.96 -28.61
N GLU A 292 -10.19 19.28 -28.43
CA GLU A 292 -9.00 20.13 -28.50
C GLU A 292 -8.31 20.26 -27.15
N GLY A 293 -9.09 20.26 -26.06
CA GLY A 293 -8.53 20.38 -24.72
C GLY A 293 -9.43 19.86 -23.61
N VAL A 294 -8.82 19.62 -22.47
CA VAL A 294 -9.47 19.17 -21.25
C VAL A 294 -9.10 20.09 -20.10
N TYR A 295 -10.10 20.59 -19.37
CA TYR A 295 -9.96 21.32 -18.13
C TYR A 295 -10.20 20.36 -16.95
N VAL A 296 -9.22 20.23 -16.08
CA VAL A 296 -9.29 19.39 -14.88
C VAL A 296 -9.52 20.27 -13.67
N LEU A 297 -10.67 20.10 -13.02
CA LEU A 297 -11.15 20.94 -11.91
C LEU A 297 -10.59 20.44 -10.58
N LYS A 298 -9.26 20.37 -10.46
CA LYS A 298 -8.56 19.86 -9.26
C LYS A 298 -7.42 20.79 -8.89
N ASP A 299 -7.27 20.98 -7.59
CA ASP A 299 -6.18 21.73 -6.94
C ASP A 299 -4.85 20.94 -6.84
N ARG A 300 -4.74 19.87 -7.60
CA ARG A 300 -3.58 18.98 -7.60
C ARG A 300 -3.35 18.39 -8.97
N PHE A 301 -2.09 18.26 -9.31
CA PHE A 301 -1.62 17.58 -10.49
C PHE A 301 -0.74 16.40 -10.06
N THR A 302 -0.97 15.22 -10.60
CA THR A 302 -0.14 14.05 -10.27
C THR A 302 0.74 13.71 -11.44
N TYR A 303 2.04 13.77 -11.21
CA TYR A 303 3.04 13.36 -12.18
C TYR A 303 3.98 12.32 -11.57
N ASN A 304 4.15 11.21 -12.26
CA ASN A 304 4.99 10.10 -11.81
C ASN A 304 4.70 9.61 -10.36
N GLY A 305 3.42 9.71 -9.95
CA GLY A 305 2.95 9.29 -8.63
C GLY A 305 3.25 10.28 -7.50
N THR A 306 3.80 11.46 -7.83
CA THR A 306 3.97 12.58 -6.92
C THR A 306 2.85 13.57 -7.16
N THR A 307 2.11 13.92 -6.11
CA THR A 307 1.07 14.94 -6.17
C THR A 307 1.72 16.30 -5.98
N LEU A 308 1.48 17.20 -6.93
CA LEU A 308 2.00 18.55 -7.00
C LEU A 308 0.83 19.53 -6.84
N LYS A 309 1.01 20.58 -6.06
CA LYS A 309 -0.01 21.59 -5.77
C LYS A 309 0.43 23.01 -6.08
N ASN A 310 1.68 23.17 -6.49
CA ASN A 310 2.29 24.46 -6.73
C ASN A 310 3.10 24.42 -8.03
N THR A 311 3.01 25.48 -8.83
CA THR A 311 3.70 25.61 -10.11
C THR A 311 5.23 25.56 -9.99
N THR A 312 5.80 25.98 -8.87
CA THR A 312 7.24 25.85 -8.60
C THR A 312 7.70 24.38 -8.52
N GLU A 313 6.82 23.47 -8.08
CA GLU A 313 7.11 22.04 -8.09
C GLU A 313 7.01 21.46 -9.51
N ILE A 314 6.05 21.97 -10.29
CA ILE A 314 5.83 21.60 -11.69
C ILE A 314 7.00 22.06 -12.55
N GLU A 315 7.49 23.27 -12.33
CA GLU A 315 8.64 23.85 -13.03
C GLU A 315 9.92 22.99 -12.90
N LYS A 316 10.12 22.36 -11.75
CA LYS A 316 11.24 21.40 -11.55
C LYS A 316 11.15 20.17 -12.44
N ILE A 317 9.97 19.84 -12.94
CA ILE A 317 9.71 18.64 -13.75
C ILE A 317 9.61 19.02 -15.23
N PHE A 318 8.86 20.06 -15.55
CA PHE A 318 8.57 20.48 -16.94
C PHE A 318 9.54 21.52 -17.49
N GLY A 319 10.39 22.09 -16.63
CA GLY A 319 11.24 23.22 -16.99
C GLY A 319 10.58 24.56 -16.74
N GLU A 320 11.21 25.65 -17.19
CA GLU A 320 10.67 27.00 -17.04
C GLU A 320 9.32 27.16 -17.75
N ALA A 321 8.41 27.91 -17.13
CA ALA A 321 7.12 28.24 -17.74
C ALA A 321 7.35 29.02 -19.03
N ILE A 322 6.66 28.62 -20.09
CA ILE A 322 6.70 29.34 -21.37
C ILE A 322 5.90 30.65 -21.31
N TYR A 323 4.97 30.72 -20.38
CA TYR A 323 4.21 31.91 -20.07
C TYR A 323 3.89 31.93 -18.56
N GLU A 324 4.03 33.12 -17.97
CA GLU A 324 3.64 33.45 -16.61
C GLU A 324 3.00 34.84 -16.62
N GLY A 325 1.79 34.97 -16.12
CA GLY A 325 1.14 36.26 -16.07
C GLY A 325 -0.36 36.19 -15.82
N ASN A 326 -0.98 37.35 -15.72
CA ASN A 326 -2.43 37.44 -15.66
C ASN A 326 -3.01 37.07 -17.03
N THR A 327 -4.02 36.22 -17.04
CA THR A 327 -4.74 35.92 -18.26
C THR A 327 -6.10 36.62 -18.24
N TYR A 328 -6.39 37.28 -19.35
CA TYR A 328 -7.75 37.53 -19.75
C TYR A 328 -8.20 36.25 -20.46
N VAL A 329 -8.67 35.33 -19.68
CA VAL A 329 -9.19 34.01 -20.02
C VAL A 329 -9.14 33.60 -21.49
N ILE A 330 -8.11 32.90 -21.87
CA ILE A 330 -8.08 32.14 -23.13
C ILE A 330 -8.75 30.79 -22.84
N MET A 331 -9.99 30.78 -22.37
CA MET A 331 -10.77 29.57 -22.23
C MET A 331 -12.16 29.81 -22.82
N PRO A 332 -12.84 28.79 -23.33
CA PRO A 332 -14.22 28.94 -23.76
C PRO A 332 -15.06 29.54 -22.68
N GLU A 333 -15.88 30.55 -23.00
CA GLU A 333 -16.72 31.29 -22.07
C GLU A 333 -17.56 30.35 -21.16
N ALA A 334 -18.10 29.28 -21.73
CA ALA A 334 -18.85 28.28 -20.99
C ALA A 334 -18.03 27.55 -19.90
N VAL A 335 -16.72 27.38 -20.09
CA VAL A 335 -15.82 26.83 -19.07
C VAL A 335 -15.66 27.82 -17.93
N ALA A 336 -15.45 29.09 -18.25
CA ALA A 336 -15.35 30.17 -17.27
C ALA A 336 -16.63 30.28 -16.42
N ILE A 337 -17.81 30.31 -17.06
CA ILE A 337 -19.13 30.34 -16.39
C ILE A 337 -19.31 29.15 -15.45
N HIS A 338 -18.95 27.94 -15.93
CA HIS A 338 -19.12 26.74 -15.12
C HIS A 338 -18.24 26.79 -13.86
N ILE A 339 -16.99 27.25 -13.98
CA ILE A 339 -16.05 27.40 -12.86
C ILE A 339 -16.58 28.44 -11.85
N LEU A 340 -17.03 29.58 -12.31
CA LEU A 340 -17.56 30.64 -11.46
C LEU A 340 -18.82 30.19 -10.71
N ASN A 341 -19.74 29.50 -11.39
CA ASN A 341 -20.94 28.93 -10.77
C ASN A 341 -20.61 27.93 -9.66
N GLN A 342 -19.57 27.13 -9.83
CA GLN A 342 -19.11 26.21 -8.77
C GLN A 342 -18.53 26.93 -7.54
N ARG A 343 -17.96 28.12 -7.72
CA ARG A 343 -17.46 28.97 -6.63
C ARG A 343 -18.56 29.72 -5.86
N GLY A 344 -19.81 29.65 -6.33
CA GLY A 344 -20.95 30.34 -5.70
C GLY A 344 -21.02 31.85 -6.01
N GLU A 345 -20.30 32.31 -7.02
CA GLU A 345 -20.31 33.69 -7.49
C GLU A 345 -21.46 33.86 -8.50
N SER A 346 -22.58 34.40 -8.03
CA SER A 346 -23.82 34.44 -8.82
C SER A 346 -24.00 35.70 -9.68
N ASP A 347 -23.11 36.69 -9.59
CA ASP A 347 -23.32 38.03 -10.18
C ASP A 347 -22.70 38.23 -11.59
N PHE A 348 -22.21 37.14 -12.20
CA PHE A 348 -21.51 37.17 -13.47
C PHE A 348 -22.32 37.08 -14.77
N PRO A 349 -23.61 36.70 -14.82
CA PRO A 349 -24.34 36.51 -16.08
C PRO A 349 -24.40 37.75 -16.99
N GLU A 350 -24.35 38.98 -16.43
CA GLU A 350 -24.43 40.21 -17.21
C GLU A 350 -23.11 40.59 -17.90
N ILE A 351 -21.98 40.18 -17.34
CA ILE A 351 -20.65 40.50 -17.88
C ILE A 351 -20.32 39.58 -19.06
N ILE A 352 -20.75 38.34 -19.04
CA ILE A 352 -20.42 37.31 -20.02
C ILE A 352 -21.29 37.42 -21.28
N GLY A 353 -22.54 37.86 -21.17
CA GLY A 353 -23.44 38.03 -22.30
C GLY A 353 -23.04 39.14 -23.32
N ASN A 354 -22.01 39.92 -23.04
CA ASN A 354 -21.49 41.00 -23.91
C ASN A 354 -19.98 40.90 -24.16
N TRP A 355 -19.45 39.71 -24.13
CA TRP A 355 -17.99 39.44 -24.20
C TRP A 355 -17.28 40.05 -25.41
N GLU A 356 -17.89 40.02 -26.62
CA GLU A 356 -17.35 40.70 -27.81
C GLU A 356 -17.31 42.23 -27.66
N ASN A 357 -18.33 42.82 -27.07
CA ASN A 357 -18.35 44.22 -26.77
C ASN A 357 -17.40 44.59 -25.64
N TYR A 358 -17.23 43.69 -24.69
CA TYR A 358 -16.33 43.85 -23.54
C TYR A 358 -14.84 43.81 -23.94
N LEU A 359 -14.44 42.93 -24.86
CA LEU A 359 -13.08 42.93 -25.42
C LEU A 359 -12.78 44.20 -26.24
N ALA A 360 -13.79 44.79 -26.89
CA ALA A 360 -13.62 46.03 -27.62
C ALA A 360 -13.49 47.25 -26.70
N ASP A 361 -14.14 47.27 -25.54
CA ASP A 361 -14.08 48.31 -24.52
C ASP A 361 -12.89 48.14 -23.54
N VAL A 362 -12.33 46.97 -23.38
CA VAL A 362 -11.25 46.58 -22.43
C VAL A 362 -9.87 47.10 -22.84
N VAL A 363 -9.73 47.81 -23.94
CA VAL A 363 -8.53 48.63 -24.19
C VAL A 363 -8.28 49.65 -23.08
N ASN A 364 -9.20 49.82 -22.13
CA ASN A 364 -9.03 50.67 -20.95
C ASN A 364 -8.87 49.79 -19.70
N VAL A 365 -7.68 49.25 -19.54
CA VAL A 365 -7.21 48.25 -18.55
C VAL A 365 -7.43 48.65 -17.07
N ASN A 366 -7.94 49.82 -16.76
CA ASN A 366 -8.09 50.36 -15.40
C ASN A 366 -9.44 50.08 -14.71
N ALA A 367 -10.32 49.33 -15.35
CA ALA A 367 -11.70 49.11 -14.84
C ALA A 367 -11.98 47.68 -14.32
N PHE A 368 -10.97 46.77 -14.33
CA PHE A 368 -11.13 45.45 -13.75
C PHE A 368 -10.75 45.46 -12.29
N ASP A 369 -11.64 44.93 -11.48
CA ASP A 369 -11.33 44.54 -10.12
C ASP A 369 -10.27 43.43 -10.19
N GLU A 370 -9.11 43.63 -9.56
CA GLU A 370 -7.99 42.65 -9.57
C GLU A 370 -8.41 41.27 -9.03
N ASP A 371 -9.56 41.17 -8.36
CA ASP A 371 -10.09 39.94 -7.77
C ASP A 371 -10.60 38.88 -8.78
N TYR A 372 -10.73 39.26 -10.05
CA TYR A 372 -11.23 38.37 -11.12
C TYR A 372 -10.18 37.88 -12.11
N LEU A 373 -8.92 38.28 -11.94
CA LEU A 373 -7.84 37.87 -12.81
C LEU A 373 -7.22 36.55 -12.29
N LEU A 374 -7.32 35.51 -13.08
CA LEU A 374 -6.55 34.31 -12.82
C LEU A 374 -5.10 34.54 -13.25
N TYR A 375 -4.17 34.16 -12.39
CA TYR A 375 -2.77 34.11 -12.73
C TYR A 375 -2.46 32.75 -13.29
N ILE A 376 -1.83 32.66 -14.47
CA ILE A 376 -1.54 31.39 -15.11
C ILE A 376 -0.05 31.13 -15.28
N TYR A 377 0.28 29.86 -15.22
CA TYR A 377 1.57 29.31 -15.62
C TYR A 377 1.34 28.27 -16.71
N SER A 378 1.95 28.46 -17.86
CA SER A 378 1.86 27.50 -18.97
C SER A 378 3.19 26.83 -19.23
N PHE A 379 3.14 25.54 -19.47
CA PHE A 379 4.30 24.69 -19.74
C PHE A 379 4.03 23.85 -20.98
N ILE A 380 5.08 23.52 -21.74
CA ILE A 380 5.02 22.50 -22.78
C ILE A 380 5.80 21.27 -22.30
N TYR A 381 5.13 20.14 -22.34
CA TYR A 381 5.72 18.86 -21.99
C TYR A 381 5.15 17.76 -22.87
N GLU A 382 6.01 16.97 -23.56
CA GLU A 382 5.61 15.85 -24.46
C GLU A 382 4.55 16.25 -25.50
N ASP A 383 4.77 17.36 -26.23
CA ASP A 383 3.86 17.90 -27.26
C ASP A 383 2.47 18.31 -26.75
N MET A 384 2.33 18.50 -25.44
CA MET A 384 1.12 18.97 -24.79
C MET A 384 1.41 20.27 -24.03
N ARG A 385 0.45 21.18 -24.10
CA ARG A 385 0.45 22.40 -23.29
C ARG A 385 -0.33 22.15 -22.02
N TYR A 386 0.29 22.39 -20.88
CA TYR A 386 -0.32 22.36 -19.56
C TYR A 386 -0.44 23.79 -19.04
N THR A 387 -1.63 24.25 -18.74
CA THR A 387 -1.85 25.59 -18.17
C THR A 387 -2.47 25.45 -16.80
N PHE A 388 -1.80 25.96 -15.76
CA PHE A 388 -2.23 25.94 -14.38
C PHE A 388 -2.84 27.29 -14.01
N PHE A 389 -4.05 27.27 -13.47
CA PHE A 389 -4.84 28.46 -13.14
C PHE A 389 -4.76 28.69 -11.64
N CYS A 390 -4.11 29.79 -11.25
CA CYS A 390 -3.85 30.18 -9.87
C CYS A 390 -4.71 31.40 -9.51
N ASN A 391 -5.07 31.52 -8.25
CA ASN A 391 -5.81 32.70 -7.76
C ASN A 391 -4.88 33.92 -7.68
N ASP A 392 -3.59 33.69 -7.49
CA ASP A 392 -2.57 34.74 -7.36
C ASP A 392 -1.18 34.24 -7.84
N ARG A 393 -0.15 35.06 -7.63
CA ARG A 393 1.25 34.76 -7.99
C ARG A 393 1.92 33.72 -7.07
N SER A 394 1.23 33.15 -6.08
CA SER A 394 1.81 32.14 -5.18
C SER A 394 2.15 30.83 -5.88
N GLY A 395 1.56 30.60 -7.05
CA GLY A 395 1.71 29.38 -7.83
C GLY A 395 0.82 28.22 -7.32
N GLU A 396 -0.02 28.45 -6.29
CA GLU A 396 -1.05 27.48 -5.89
C GLU A 396 -2.20 27.54 -6.87
N PHE A 397 -2.46 26.45 -7.58
CA PHE A 397 -3.50 26.39 -8.61
C PHE A 397 -4.76 25.69 -8.09
N SER A 398 -5.91 26.07 -8.62
CA SER A 398 -7.21 25.45 -8.34
C SER A 398 -7.67 24.50 -9.44
N MET A 399 -7.11 24.61 -10.62
CA MET A 399 -7.39 23.78 -11.79
C MET A 399 -6.24 23.87 -12.81
N TYR A 400 -6.28 23.02 -13.82
CA TYR A 400 -5.35 23.09 -14.96
C TYR A 400 -6.02 22.64 -16.26
N SER A 401 -5.51 23.09 -17.39
CA SER A 401 -5.89 22.55 -18.72
C SER A 401 -4.76 21.75 -19.32
N ILE A 402 -5.13 20.85 -20.23
CA ILE A 402 -4.24 20.08 -21.09
C ILE A 402 -4.76 20.28 -22.51
N GLU A 403 -3.91 20.73 -23.42
CA GLU A 403 -4.22 20.99 -24.82
C GLU A 403 -3.08 20.45 -25.69
N LYS A 404 -3.39 20.12 -26.94
CA LYS A 404 -2.35 19.80 -27.91
C LYS A 404 -1.65 21.09 -28.32
N GLU A 405 -0.32 21.06 -28.47
CA GLU A 405 0.42 22.19 -28.99
C GLU A 405 0.20 22.40 -30.50
#